data_272557e8e94a536e1bf9f265226f9bb1
#
_entry.id   272557e8e94a536e1bf9f265226f9bb1
#
_cell.length_a   1.000
_cell.length_b   1.000
_cell.length_c   1.000
_cell.angle_alpha   90.00
_cell.angle_beta   90.00
_cell.angle_gamma   90.00
#
_symmetry.space_group_name_H-M   'P 1'
#
loop_
_entity.id
_entity.type
_entity.pdbx_description
1 polymer ?
#
loop_
_entity_poly.entity_id
_entity_poly.type
_entity_poly.pdbx_seq_one_letter_code
_entity_poly.pdbx_strand_id
1 'polypeptide(L)'
;MKNALEVLKKKWLKDTSLTLLLIAIIVAIYFEVNVLVDKLNVPDIDLTKSQIYSLSNETKDKIKGIDKEIDILLINMQNYDYVTEYADKYVAENQNIKIERIDNLASRTDIMSKYNMESSDSGIVVKCGEKEKRVTISDLYTYED
;
A
#
# COMPACT_ATOMS: atom_id res chain seq x y z
N MET A 1 -3.43 67.60 5.41
CA MET A 1 -4.21 66.34 5.41
C MET A 1 -3.88 65.42 4.25
N LYS A 2 -3.51 65.93 3.04
CA LYS A 2 -3.16 65.00 1.90
C LYS A 2 -1.93 64.12 2.16
N ASN A 3 -0.90 64.62 2.87
CA ASN A 3 0.34 63.85 3.09
C ASN A 3 0.18 62.64 4.04
N ALA A 4 -0.74 62.71 5.00
CA ALA A 4 -0.98 61.60 5.93
C ALA A 4 -1.67 60.39 5.24
N LEU A 5 -2.61 60.70 4.33
CA LEU A 5 -3.29 59.65 3.54
C LEU A 5 -2.35 58.93 2.54
N GLU A 6 -1.40 59.67 1.95
CA GLU A 6 -0.39 59.10 1.04
C GLU A 6 0.60 58.22 1.81
N VAL A 7 1.02 58.60 3.00
CA VAL A 7 1.91 57.80 3.85
C VAL A 7 1.22 56.54 4.32
N LEU A 8 -0.06 56.60 4.71
CA LEU A 8 -0.84 55.41 5.08
C LEU A 8 -1.05 54.47 3.93
N LYS A 9 -1.37 54.97 2.73
CA LYS A 9 -1.49 54.13 1.51
C LYS A 9 -0.15 53.45 1.15
N LYS A 10 0.96 54.18 1.25
CA LYS A 10 2.29 53.69 0.92
C LYS A 10 2.75 52.58 1.91
N LYS A 11 2.44 52.76 3.21
CA LYS A 11 2.70 51.79 4.26
C LYS A 11 1.84 50.54 4.07
N TRP A 12 0.53 50.71 3.83
CA TRP A 12 -0.38 49.59 3.59
C TRP A 12 -0.04 48.78 2.34
N LEU A 13 0.31 49.46 1.24
CA LEU A 13 0.78 48.79 0.01
C LEU A 13 2.07 47.99 0.24
N LYS A 14 3.01 48.52 1.03
CA LYS A 14 4.25 47.85 1.34
C LYS A 14 4.03 46.59 2.20
N ASP A 15 3.19 46.73 3.24
CA ASP A 15 2.88 45.58 4.12
C ASP A 15 2.08 44.49 3.38
N THR A 16 1.12 44.88 2.52
CA THR A 16 0.34 43.96 1.69
C THR A 16 1.21 43.28 0.65
N SER A 17 2.14 44.00 0.03
CA SER A 17 3.08 43.43 -0.94
C SER A 17 4.03 42.41 -0.30
N LEU A 18 4.49 42.69 0.93
CA LEU A 18 5.32 41.75 1.68
C LEU A 18 4.56 40.47 2.05
N THR A 19 3.29 40.62 2.46
CA THR A 19 2.41 39.51 2.77
C THR A 19 2.14 38.64 1.54
N LEU A 20 1.86 39.23 0.39
CA LEU A 20 1.65 38.54 -0.85
C LEU A 20 2.92 37.78 -1.30
N LEU A 21 4.09 38.40 -1.13
CA LEU A 21 5.37 37.76 -1.42
C LEU A 21 5.61 36.53 -0.52
N LEU A 22 5.32 36.65 0.77
CA LEU A 22 5.41 35.52 1.71
C LEU A 22 4.47 34.38 1.33
N ILE A 23 3.23 34.70 0.98
CA ILE A 23 2.27 33.67 0.52
C ILE A 23 2.79 32.97 -0.76
N ALA A 24 3.31 33.74 -1.72
CA ALA A 24 3.87 33.17 -2.95
C ALA A 24 5.05 32.24 -2.66
N ILE A 25 5.94 32.59 -1.73
CA ILE A 25 7.07 31.73 -1.31
C ILE A 25 6.55 30.46 -0.66
N ILE A 26 5.58 30.52 0.24
CA ILE A 26 5.00 29.33 0.89
C ILE A 26 4.38 28.39 -0.14
N VAL A 27 3.64 28.93 -1.09
CA VAL A 27 3.02 28.17 -2.18
C VAL A 27 4.11 27.49 -3.07
N ALA A 28 5.16 28.24 -3.40
CA ALA A 28 6.27 27.69 -4.18
C ALA A 28 6.97 26.53 -3.44
N ILE A 29 7.27 26.69 -2.15
CA ILE A 29 7.86 25.65 -1.30
C ILE A 29 6.93 24.42 -1.25
N TYR A 30 5.62 24.63 -1.10
CA TYR A 30 4.66 23.52 -1.09
C TYR A 30 4.72 22.71 -2.39
N PHE A 31 4.75 23.37 -3.55
CA PHE A 31 4.86 22.68 -4.84
C PHE A 31 6.21 21.97 -5.00
N GLU A 32 7.31 22.61 -4.60
CA GLU A 32 8.64 21.98 -4.66
C GLU A 32 8.73 20.73 -3.79
N VAL A 33 8.21 20.79 -2.56
CA VAL A 33 8.18 19.63 -1.65
C VAL A 33 7.36 18.48 -2.24
N ASN A 34 6.18 18.74 -2.80
CA ASN A 34 5.36 17.71 -3.42
C ASN A 34 6.08 17.05 -4.60
N VAL A 35 6.67 17.84 -5.50
CA VAL A 35 7.45 17.32 -6.64
C VAL A 35 8.66 16.51 -6.16
N LEU A 36 9.28 16.92 -5.07
CA LEU A 36 10.44 16.23 -4.51
C LEU A 36 10.04 14.88 -3.89
N VAL A 37 8.93 14.84 -3.16
CA VAL A 37 8.36 13.61 -2.58
C VAL A 37 8.01 12.62 -3.68
N ASP A 38 7.34 13.06 -4.75
CA ASP A 38 6.98 12.22 -5.89
C ASP A 38 8.23 11.66 -6.60
N LYS A 39 9.28 12.47 -6.76
CA LYS A 39 10.53 12.04 -7.41
C LYS A 39 11.38 11.11 -6.55
N LEU A 40 11.36 11.29 -5.24
CA LEU A 40 12.14 10.47 -4.31
C LEU A 40 11.53 9.10 -4.07
N ASN A 41 10.32 8.86 -4.61
CA ASN A 41 9.61 7.59 -4.42
C ASN A 41 9.60 7.20 -2.93
N VAL A 42 9.33 8.20 -2.06
CA VAL A 42 9.36 8.00 -0.61
C VAL A 42 8.33 6.92 -0.27
N PRO A 43 8.74 5.78 0.29
CA PRO A 43 7.78 4.75 0.66
C PRO A 43 6.81 5.29 1.71
N ASP A 44 5.57 4.84 1.61
CA ASP A 44 4.55 5.17 2.61
C ASP A 44 5.07 4.84 4.01
N ILE A 45 5.05 5.85 4.89
CA ILE A 45 5.48 5.67 6.28
C ILE A 45 4.27 5.20 7.08
N ASP A 46 4.29 3.93 7.45
CA ASP A 46 3.30 3.38 8.38
C ASP A 46 3.55 3.92 9.80
N LEU A 47 2.75 4.89 10.20
CA LEU A 47 2.81 5.54 11.51
C LEU A 47 2.06 4.77 12.60
N THR A 48 1.47 3.63 12.30
CA THR A 48 0.80 2.81 13.30
C THR A 48 1.82 2.15 14.22
N LYS A 49 1.50 2.05 15.52
CA LYS A 49 2.40 1.44 16.51
C LYS A 49 2.77 0.00 16.17
N SER A 50 1.90 -0.73 15.48
CA SER A 50 2.06 -2.14 15.13
C SER A 50 2.51 -2.33 13.68
N GLN A 51 2.71 -1.25 12.92
CA GLN A 51 3.03 -1.31 11.48
C GLN A 51 2.11 -2.27 10.72
N ILE A 52 0.82 -2.25 11.08
CA ILE A 52 -0.18 -3.19 10.56
C ILE A 52 -0.40 -3.06 9.05
N TYR A 53 0.01 -1.94 8.46
CA TYR A 53 -0.08 -1.69 7.02
C TYR A 53 1.24 -1.94 6.26
N SER A 54 2.30 -2.40 6.95
CA SER A 54 3.59 -2.70 6.32
C SER A 54 4.14 -4.05 6.77
N LEU A 55 4.96 -4.67 5.93
CA LEU A 55 5.67 -5.88 6.33
C LEU A 55 6.81 -5.53 7.29
N SER A 56 7.00 -6.34 8.33
CA SER A 56 8.14 -6.17 9.23
C SER A 56 9.48 -6.34 8.48
N ASN A 57 10.53 -5.72 8.97
CA ASN A 57 11.85 -5.86 8.35
C ASN A 57 12.31 -7.32 8.29
N GLU A 58 12.03 -8.11 9.34
CA GLU A 58 12.33 -9.54 9.35
C GLU A 58 11.59 -10.30 8.24
N THR A 59 10.32 -9.96 8.02
CA THR A 59 9.52 -10.55 6.94
C THR A 59 10.07 -10.17 5.57
N LYS A 60 10.41 -8.89 5.37
CA LYS A 60 11.02 -8.41 4.13
C LYS A 60 12.33 -9.11 3.80
N ASP A 61 13.20 -9.28 4.80
CA ASP A 61 14.49 -9.95 4.61
C ASP A 61 14.31 -11.43 4.25
N LYS A 62 13.34 -12.12 4.87
CA LYS A 62 12.99 -13.50 4.52
C LYS A 62 12.44 -13.61 3.11
N ILE A 63 11.57 -12.69 2.70
CA ILE A 63 10.97 -12.66 1.35
C ILE A 63 12.04 -12.41 0.29
N LYS A 64 12.95 -11.44 0.51
CA LYS A 64 14.04 -11.14 -0.42
C LYS A 64 15.00 -12.31 -0.61
N GLY A 65 15.16 -13.14 0.40
CA GLY A 65 15.99 -14.35 0.33
C GLY A 65 15.36 -15.54 -0.42
N ILE A 66 14.16 -15.40 -0.98
CA ILE A 66 13.50 -16.47 -1.72
C ILE A 66 13.99 -16.50 -3.16
N ASP A 67 14.73 -17.52 -3.53
CA ASP A 67 15.25 -17.73 -4.89
C ASP A 67 14.31 -18.58 -5.78
N LYS A 68 13.29 -19.20 -5.17
CA LYS A 68 12.35 -20.09 -5.88
C LYS A 68 11.10 -19.34 -6.27
N GLU A 69 10.53 -19.74 -7.40
CA GLU A 69 9.22 -19.25 -7.82
C GLU A 69 8.13 -19.73 -6.86
N ILE A 70 7.31 -18.80 -6.39
CA ILE A 70 6.17 -19.06 -5.52
C ILE A 70 4.93 -18.50 -6.19
N ASP A 71 3.91 -19.36 -6.36
CA ASP A 71 2.59 -18.96 -6.82
C ASP A 71 1.62 -18.93 -5.63
N ILE A 72 0.95 -17.81 -5.46
CA ILE A 72 -0.09 -17.62 -4.44
C ILE A 72 -1.42 -17.51 -5.18
N LEU A 73 -2.32 -18.46 -4.95
CA LEU A 73 -3.68 -18.43 -5.46
C LEU A 73 -4.58 -17.83 -4.37
N LEU A 74 -5.22 -16.73 -4.65
CA LEU A 74 -6.23 -16.10 -3.80
C LEU A 74 -7.62 -16.49 -4.34
N ILE A 75 -8.34 -17.32 -3.61
CA ILE A 75 -9.58 -17.95 -4.05
C ILE A 75 -10.77 -17.32 -3.32
N ASN A 76 -11.69 -16.69 -4.07
CA ASN A 76 -12.88 -15.98 -3.54
C ASN A 76 -12.54 -15.01 -2.40
N MET A 77 -11.46 -14.22 -2.56
CA MET A 77 -10.92 -13.33 -1.52
C MET A 77 -11.42 -11.89 -1.63
N GLN A 78 -12.45 -11.60 -2.41
CA GLN A 78 -12.95 -10.24 -2.69
C GLN A 78 -13.45 -9.49 -1.44
N ASN A 79 -13.85 -10.22 -0.39
CA ASN A 79 -14.32 -9.64 0.86
C ASN A 79 -13.21 -9.57 1.94
N TYR A 80 -11.95 -9.85 1.56
CA TYR A 80 -10.82 -9.91 2.47
C TYR A 80 -9.70 -8.96 2.01
N ASP A 81 -10.03 -7.67 1.89
CA ASP A 81 -9.14 -6.65 1.32
C ASP A 81 -7.76 -6.63 2.00
N TYR A 82 -7.72 -6.76 3.34
CA TYR A 82 -6.47 -6.79 4.08
C TYR A 82 -5.55 -7.96 3.69
N VAL A 83 -6.11 -9.14 3.35
CA VAL A 83 -5.32 -10.31 2.92
C VAL A 83 -4.75 -10.07 1.53
N THR A 84 -5.57 -9.50 0.62
CA THR A 84 -5.14 -9.19 -0.75
C THR A 84 -4.06 -8.12 -0.76
N GLU A 85 -4.19 -7.06 0.06
CA GLU A 85 -3.18 -6.03 0.22
C GLU A 85 -1.86 -6.58 0.77
N TYR A 86 -1.92 -7.47 1.78
CA TYR A 86 -0.71 -8.12 2.29
C TYR A 86 -0.03 -8.98 1.23
N ALA A 87 -0.81 -9.74 0.45
CA ALA A 87 -0.26 -10.56 -0.63
C ALA A 87 0.45 -9.69 -1.68
N ASP A 88 -0.10 -8.54 -2.04
CA ASP A 88 0.54 -7.60 -2.97
C ASP A 88 1.89 -7.07 -2.44
N LYS A 89 2.01 -6.87 -1.13
CA LYS A 89 3.28 -6.46 -0.51
C LYS A 89 4.36 -7.53 -0.63
N TYR A 90 4.00 -8.82 -0.59
CA TYR A 90 4.95 -9.90 -0.83
C TYR A 90 5.50 -9.86 -2.26
N VAL A 91 4.63 -9.64 -3.25
CA VAL A 91 5.05 -9.51 -4.66
C VAL A 91 5.94 -8.29 -4.87
N ALA A 92 5.63 -7.18 -4.22
CA ALA A 92 6.43 -5.95 -4.32
C ALA A 92 7.87 -6.13 -3.77
N GLU A 93 8.06 -7.00 -2.77
CA GLU A 93 9.38 -7.26 -2.19
C GLU A 93 10.19 -8.32 -2.97
N ASN A 94 9.54 -9.23 -3.73
CA ASN A 94 10.23 -10.27 -4.49
C ASN A 94 9.48 -10.68 -5.76
N GLN A 95 10.10 -10.49 -6.92
CA GLN A 95 9.53 -10.81 -8.24
C GLN A 95 9.34 -12.31 -8.50
N ASN A 96 9.93 -13.18 -7.69
CA ASN A 96 9.71 -14.63 -7.77
C ASN A 96 8.36 -15.03 -7.15
N ILE A 97 7.65 -14.13 -6.51
CA ILE A 97 6.33 -14.35 -5.94
C ILE A 97 5.28 -13.83 -6.93
N LYS A 98 4.37 -14.69 -7.32
CA LYS A 98 3.27 -14.35 -8.23
C LYS A 98 1.93 -14.59 -7.55
N ILE A 99 0.94 -13.77 -7.89
CA ILE A 99 -0.43 -13.90 -7.39
C ILE A 99 -1.38 -14.17 -8.55
N GLU A 100 -2.19 -15.21 -8.42
CA GLU A 100 -3.36 -15.48 -9.25
C GLU A 100 -4.61 -15.25 -8.40
N ARG A 101 -5.49 -14.33 -8.84
CA ARG A 101 -6.78 -14.08 -8.19
C ARG A 101 -7.88 -14.86 -8.89
N ILE A 102 -8.61 -15.67 -8.13
CA ILE A 102 -9.73 -16.50 -8.60
C ILE A 102 -10.99 -15.99 -7.92
N ASP A 103 -11.64 -15.03 -8.55
CA ASP A 103 -12.83 -14.35 -8.00
C ASP A 103 -14.11 -15.16 -8.16
N ASN A 104 -14.10 -16.16 -9.00
CA ASN A 104 -15.23 -17.08 -9.22
C ASN A 104 -14.72 -18.52 -9.31
N LEU A 105 -14.66 -19.19 -8.17
CA LEU A 105 -14.20 -20.57 -8.09
C LEU A 105 -15.09 -21.54 -8.85
N ALA A 106 -16.38 -21.26 -9.02
CA ALA A 106 -17.30 -22.10 -9.79
C ALA A 106 -16.86 -22.26 -11.26
N SER A 107 -16.14 -21.29 -11.82
CA SER A 107 -15.59 -21.38 -13.18
C SER A 107 -14.28 -22.19 -13.28
N ARG A 108 -13.69 -22.58 -12.14
CA ARG A 108 -12.40 -23.27 -12.04
C ARG A 108 -12.56 -24.65 -11.42
N THR A 109 -13.25 -25.54 -12.16
CA THR A 109 -13.48 -26.94 -11.74
C THR A 109 -12.19 -27.73 -11.53
N ASP A 110 -11.12 -27.36 -12.23
CA ASP A 110 -9.78 -27.89 -12.05
C ASP A 110 -9.26 -27.64 -10.62
N ILE A 111 -9.40 -26.43 -10.13
CA ILE A 111 -9.01 -26.03 -8.77
C ILE A 111 -9.91 -26.66 -7.72
N MET A 112 -11.23 -26.65 -7.95
CA MET A 112 -12.20 -27.27 -7.06
C MET A 112 -11.89 -28.73 -6.81
N SER A 113 -11.66 -29.50 -7.90
CA SER A 113 -11.36 -30.92 -7.81
C SER A 113 -10.00 -31.19 -7.17
N LYS A 114 -8.98 -30.39 -7.52
CA LYS A 114 -7.62 -30.58 -7.01
C LYS A 114 -7.52 -30.35 -5.51
N TYR A 115 -8.20 -29.33 -4.99
CA TYR A 115 -8.11 -28.94 -3.58
C TYR A 115 -9.32 -29.36 -2.74
N ASN A 116 -10.24 -30.14 -3.32
CA ASN A 116 -11.49 -30.56 -2.68
C ASN A 116 -12.24 -29.37 -2.07
N MET A 117 -12.52 -28.39 -2.92
CA MET A 117 -13.21 -27.15 -2.55
C MET A 117 -14.60 -27.09 -3.19
N GLU A 118 -15.54 -26.50 -2.47
CA GLU A 118 -16.86 -26.11 -3.01
C GLU A 118 -16.78 -24.73 -3.65
N SER A 119 -17.75 -24.42 -4.54
CA SER A 119 -17.77 -23.14 -5.29
C SER A 119 -17.80 -21.89 -4.39
N SER A 120 -18.34 -22.02 -3.19
CA SER A 120 -18.42 -20.96 -2.17
C SER A 120 -17.21 -20.84 -1.25
N ASP A 121 -16.29 -21.81 -1.31
CA ASP A 121 -15.12 -21.80 -0.43
C ASP A 121 -14.18 -20.64 -0.76
N SER A 122 -13.59 -20.10 0.30
CA SER A 122 -12.53 -19.08 0.22
C SER A 122 -11.24 -19.60 0.85
N GLY A 123 -10.11 -19.16 0.36
CA GLY A 123 -8.82 -19.55 0.92
C GLY A 123 -7.64 -19.15 0.06
N ILE A 124 -6.46 -19.51 0.55
CA ILE A 124 -5.19 -19.23 -0.10
C ILE A 124 -4.50 -20.57 -0.38
N VAL A 125 -3.95 -20.72 -1.56
CA VAL A 125 -3.07 -21.84 -1.88
C VAL A 125 -1.70 -21.29 -2.25
N VAL A 126 -0.67 -21.72 -1.53
CA VAL A 126 0.72 -21.36 -1.81
C VAL A 126 1.43 -22.55 -2.43
N LYS A 127 2.05 -22.33 -3.59
CA LYS A 127 2.81 -23.35 -4.33
C LYS A 127 4.27 -22.94 -4.41
N CYS A 128 5.18 -23.89 -4.23
CA CYS A 128 6.60 -23.72 -4.44
C CYS A 128 7.17 -25.00 -5.08
N GLY A 129 7.32 -24.99 -6.39
CA GLY A 129 7.65 -26.20 -7.16
C GLY A 129 6.58 -27.26 -7.01
N GLU A 130 6.96 -28.47 -6.53
CA GLU A 130 6.03 -29.59 -6.29
C GLU A 130 5.30 -29.49 -4.94
N LYS A 131 5.72 -28.58 -4.06
CA LYS A 131 5.11 -28.40 -2.74
C LYS A 131 3.98 -27.41 -2.82
N GLU A 132 2.87 -27.75 -2.21
CA GLU A 132 1.74 -26.84 -2.07
C GLU A 132 1.11 -26.96 -0.70
N LYS A 133 0.58 -25.82 -0.21
CA LYS A 133 -0.12 -25.74 1.07
C LYS A 133 -1.36 -24.88 0.91
N ARG A 134 -2.50 -25.42 1.34
CA ARG A 134 -3.73 -24.66 1.50
C ARG A 134 -3.73 -24.00 2.88
N VAL A 135 -4.10 -22.72 2.93
CA VAL A 135 -4.32 -21.94 4.15
C VAL A 135 -5.78 -21.52 4.13
N THR A 136 -6.52 -21.89 5.16
CA THR A 136 -7.91 -21.49 5.31
C THR A 136 -7.99 -20.11 5.95
N ILE A 137 -9.15 -19.46 5.85
CA ILE A 137 -9.35 -18.14 6.49
C ILE A 137 -9.16 -18.23 8.00
N SER A 138 -9.60 -19.34 8.63
CA SER A 138 -9.42 -19.58 10.06
C SER A 138 -7.94 -19.70 10.48
N ASP A 139 -7.06 -20.15 9.60
CA ASP A 139 -5.63 -20.25 9.89
C ASP A 139 -4.92 -18.87 9.89
N LEU A 140 -5.56 -17.85 9.32
CA LEU A 140 -5.03 -16.49 9.29
C LEU A 140 -5.30 -15.71 10.58
N TYR A 141 -6.24 -16.17 11.39
CA TYR A 141 -6.58 -15.55 12.66
C TYR A 141 -6.05 -16.41 13.80
N THR A 142 -4.93 -16.01 14.37
CA THR A 142 -4.51 -16.55 15.67
C THR A 142 -5.15 -15.69 16.74
N TYR A 143 -6.13 -16.23 17.47
CA TYR A 143 -6.60 -15.59 18.69
C TYR A 143 -5.55 -15.90 19.77
N GLU A 144 -4.83 -14.88 20.23
CA GLU A 144 -4.10 -14.97 21.48
C GLU A 144 -5.14 -14.93 22.62
N ASP A 145 -5.29 -16.04 23.33
CA ASP A 145 -6.06 -16.13 24.59
C ASP A 145 -5.30 -15.44 25.72
#